data_b31b9e3ddd8aee254cbdd7f288d7b434
#
_entry.id   b31b9e3ddd8aee254cbdd7f288d7b434
#
_cell.length_a   1.000
_cell.length_b   1.000
_cell.length_c   1.000
_cell.angle_alpha   90.00
_cell.angle_beta   90.00
_cell.angle_gamma   90.00
#
_symmetry.space_group_name_H-M   'P 1'
#
loop_
_entity.id
_entity.type
_entity.pdbx_description
1 polymer ?
#
loop_
_entity_poly.entity_id
_entity_poly.type
_entity_poly.pdbx_seq_one_letter_code
_entity_poly.pdbx_strand_id
1 'polypeptide(L)'
;MIALLVGGKNGKRFGMKSNIVVNVVKMTNQNKEQIKNPSVLVWLRNDLRVTDQHSFISATTSGANVFAYYSFDPKHYGNTKWGFPKTEAFRAQFLIETITELQQSLEALNITLIVEQGNPAEGLPKWIEQLNIKTIYFQKEWTKEEREVEAQLREAIPAEVKFQSHYDQFLFHPDDLPFKISALPEVFTQFRKVCEKHSHVRIQQQNCTPLPKENVLQQKFKIPTLKDLGIDKKIAHPNSAFPFKGGNLEAKQRLNYYFWDSKKLSFYKQTRNGLIGKDYSSKFSAWLANGSLSPRQIYWEIIAYEKQIIKNQSTYWLIFELLWRDYFKYISLKHQVRIFYLEGILQKKYHWENDIEKVNAWIDGKTQEPFVNANMIELKKTGWMSNRGRQNVASYFAKELLLDWRIGAAYFESMLVDYDVHSNYGNWMYVAGVGNDPRDRKFNVRLQAERYDEAGKFQRMWNQKTLFE
;
A
#
# COMPACT_ATOMS: atom_id res chain seq x y z
N MET A 1 50.72 9.31 36.09
CA MET A 1 51.25 10.64 36.48
C MET A 1 50.26 11.66 35.99
N ILE A 2 49.36 12.10 36.89
CA ILE A 2 49.04 13.49 37.23
C ILE A 2 48.49 14.30 36.02
N ALA A 3 47.32 14.76 36.03
CA ALA A 3 46.31 15.43 36.87
C ALA A 3 45.74 16.64 36.08
N LEU A 4 44.42 16.75 36.06
CA LEU A 4 43.59 17.90 36.46
C LEU A 4 43.76 19.25 35.74
N LEU A 5 42.64 19.78 35.19
CA LEU A 5 41.82 20.91 35.68
C LEU A 5 40.82 21.33 34.58
N VAL A 6 39.56 21.18 34.77
CA VAL A 6 38.50 22.10 35.28
C VAL A 6 38.18 23.30 34.39
N GLY A 7 36.93 23.35 33.92
CA GLY A 7 36.14 24.57 33.96
C GLY A 7 35.49 25.00 32.65
N GLY A 8 34.14 25.05 32.61
CA GLY A 8 33.42 25.84 31.62
C GLY A 8 31.98 25.38 31.36
N LYS A 9 31.06 25.80 32.22
CA LYS A 9 29.62 25.70 32.04
C LYS A 9 29.16 26.42 30.76
N ASN A 10 28.27 25.81 30.02
CA ASN A 10 27.00 26.33 29.48
C ASN A 10 26.67 25.62 28.13
N GLY A 11 26.11 24.47 28.20
CA GLY A 11 25.42 23.82 27.09
C GLY A 11 23.91 23.90 27.27
N LYS A 12 23.23 24.82 26.63
CA LYS A 12 21.77 24.88 26.58
C LYS A 12 21.28 23.63 25.81
N ARG A 13 20.72 22.69 26.55
CA ARG A 13 19.87 21.62 25.98
C ARG A 13 18.58 22.29 25.46
N PHE A 14 18.44 22.42 24.14
CA PHE A 14 17.15 22.63 23.50
C PHE A 14 16.36 21.31 23.56
N GLY A 15 15.63 21.12 24.64
CA GLY A 15 14.60 20.11 24.71
C GLY A 15 13.38 20.61 23.93
N MET A 16 13.17 20.14 22.71
CA MET A 16 11.86 20.21 22.07
C MET A 16 10.91 19.31 22.88
N LYS A 17 10.20 19.89 23.84
CA LYS A 17 8.99 19.30 24.39
C LYS A 17 7.94 19.37 23.30
N SER A 18 7.70 18.26 22.62
CA SER A 18 6.49 18.06 21.85
C SER A 18 5.31 18.09 22.83
N ASN A 19 4.60 19.20 22.92
CA ASN A 19 3.34 19.27 23.62
C ASN A 19 2.31 18.48 22.79
N ILE A 20 2.28 17.17 22.96
CA ILE A 20 1.14 16.35 22.58
C ILE A 20 0.04 16.73 23.58
N VAL A 21 -0.90 17.54 23.15
CA VAL A 21 -2.14 17.80 23.89
C VAL A 21 -2.95 16.51 23.81
N VAL A 22 -2.77 15.64 24.79
CA VAL A 22 -3.62 14.47 24.99
C VAL A 22 -4.94 14.99 25.55
N ASN A 23 -5.91 15.24 24.68
CA ASN A 23 -7.29 15.48 25.09
C ASN A 23 -7.84 14.17 25.69
N VAL A 24 -7.72 14.02 27.00
CA VAL A 24 -8.44 12.99 27.75
C VAL A 24 -9.92 13.36 27.72
N VAL A 25 -10.63 12.86 26.74
CA VAL A 25 -12.08 13.03 26.65
C VAL A 25 -12.72 12.14 27.71
N LYS A 26 -13.29 12.75 28.76
CA LYS A 26 -14.11 12.01 29.75
C LYS A 26 -15.36 11.51 29.03
N MET A 27 -15.55 10.19 28.98
CA MET A 27 -16.80 9.59 28.51
C MET A 27 -17.99 10.14 29.29
N THR A 28 -19.09 10.44 28.58
CA THR A 28 -20.37 10.76 29.21
C THR A 28 -20.92 9.51 29.91
N ASN A 29 -21.70 9.70 30.98
CA ASN A 29 -22.32 8.59 31.72
C ASN A 29 -23.19 7.71 30.84
N GLN A 30 -23.78 8.22 29.76
CA GLN A 30 -24.54 7.44 28.77
C GLN A 30 -23.66 6.44 28.01
N ASN A 31 -22.42 6.76 27.67
CA ASN A 31 -21.50 5.84 27.03
C ASN A 31 -21.08 4.69 27.97
N LYS A 32 -21.00 4.94 29.28
CA LYS A 32 -20.68 3.90 30.27
C LYS A 32 -21.80 2.89 30.47
N GLU A 33 -23.08 3.28 30.32
CA GLU A 33 -24.23 2.37 30.43
C GLU A 33 -24.41 1.51 29.16
N GLN A 34 -24.05 2.02 27.99
CA GLN A 34 -24.11 1.27 26.72
C GLN A 34 -23.13 0.10 26.63
N ILE A 35 -22.04 0.09 27.41
CA ILE A 35 -20.93 -0.89 27.26
C ILE A 35 -21.02 -2.03 28.30
N LYS A 36 -22.21 -2.37 28.78
CA LYS A 36 -22.40 -3.60 29.63
C LYS A 36 -22.14 -4.89 28.85
N ASN A 37 -22.37 -4.91 27.55
CA ASN A 37 -22.15 -6.06 26.69
C ASN A 37 -20.67 -6.12 26.23
N PRO A 38 -20.11 -7.31 26.07
CA PRO A 38 -18.79 -7.47 25.46
C PRO A 38 -18.76 -6.86 24.06
N SER A 39 -17.66 -6.21 23.73
CA SER A 39 -17.48 -5.57 22.43
C SER A 39 -16.33 -6.22 21.65
N VAL A 40 -16.33 -6.05 20.35
CA VAL A 40 -15.26 -6.48 19.45
C VAL A 40 -14.77 -5.30 18.61
N LEU A 41 -13.52 -5.36 18.17
CA LEU A 41 -12.90 -4.30 17.40
C LEU A 41 -12.35 -4.85 16.09
N VAL A 42 -12.57 -4.15 14.99
CA VAL A 42 -11.87 -4.37 13.72
C VAL A 42 -10.71 -3.39 13.62
N TRP A 43 -9.49 -3.90 13.77
CA TRP A 43 -8.29 -3.11 13.58
C TRP A 43 -7.90 -3.10 12.10
N LEU A 44 -8.19 -1.97 11.45
CA LEU A 44 -7.94 -1.75 10.03
C LEU A 44 -6.46 -1.46 9.75
N ARG A 45 -5.96 -2.04 8.68
CA ARG A 45 -4.58 -1.87 8.19
C ARG A 45 -4.59 -1.55 6.68
N ASN A 46 -4.19 -2.50 5.81
CA ASN A 46 -4.30 -2.38 4.35
C ASN A 46 -5.51 -3.17 3.81
N ASP A 47 -6.65 -3.00 4.46
CA ASP A 47 -7.92 -3.67 4.18
C ASP A 47 -9.11 -2.70 4.28
N LEU A 48 -8.93 -1.48 3.76
CA LEU A 48 -9.78 -0.31 3.96
C LEU A 48 -11.08 -0.37 3.15
N ARG A 49 -11.94 -1.36 3.45
CA ARG A 49 -13.25 -1.57 2.82
C ARG A 49 -14.21 -2.27 3.79
N VAL A 50 -15.50 -2.21 3.51
CA VAL A 50 -16.55 -2.91 4.26
C VAL A 50 -17.14 -4.10 3.48
N THR A 51 -16.76 -4.29 2.22
CA THR A 51 -17.25 -5.36 1.35
C THR A 51 -16.16 -6.38 1.10
N ASP A 52 -16.50 -7.67 1.02
CA ASP A 52 -15.55 -8.77 0.84
C ASP A 52 -14.39 -8.73 1.85
N GLN A 53 -14.72 -8.51 3.15
CA GLN A 53 -13.76 -8.37 4.24
C GLN A 53 -14.16 -9.25 5.43
N HIS A 54 -13.35 -10.24 5.71
CA HIS A 54 -13.64 -11.28 6.69
C HIS A 54 -13.70 -10.75 8.14
N SER A 55 -12.87 -9.76 8.47
CA SER A 55 -12.84 -9.18 9.82
C SER A 55 -14.18 -8.53 10.19
N PHE A 56 -14.82 -7.77 9.27
CA PHE A 56 -16.14 -7.20 9.52
C PHE A 56 -17.24 -8.25 9.57
N ILE A 57 -17.20 -9.24 8.70
CA ILE A 57 -18.18 -10.35 8.75
C ILE A 57 -18.09 -11.07 10.09
N SER A 58 -16.89 -11.47 10.52
CA SER A 58 -16.69 -12.13 11.82
C SER A 58 -17.11 -11.25 12.99
N ALA A 59 -16.83 -9.96 12.94
CA ALA A 59 -17.23 -9.02 13.99
C ALA A 59 -18.75 -8.85 14.07
N THR A 60 -19.41 -8.58 12.94
CA THR A 60 -20.87 -8.32 12.91
C THR A 60 -21.73 -9.56 13.19
N THR A 61 -21.20 -10.76 12.97
CA THR A 61 -21.88 -12.02 13.31
C THR A 61 -21.60 -12.51 14.72
N SER A 62 -20.73 -11.83 15.48
CA SER A 62 -20.39 -12.24 16.86
C SER A 62 -21.50 -12.00 17.90
N GLY A 63 -22.50 -11.18 17.59
CA GLY A 63 -23.54 -10.75 18.52
C GLY A 63 -23.09 -9.69 19.54
N ALA A 64 -21.85 -9.19 19.44
CA ALA A 64 -21.26 -8.15 20.30
C ALA A 64 -21.42 -6.77 19.67
N ASN A 65 -21.15 -5.70 20.46
CA ASN A 65 -20.97 -4.37 19.90
C ASN A 65 -19.70 -4.36 19.02
N VAL A 66 -19.75 -3.67 17.87
CA VAL A 66 -18.64 -3.65 16.89
C VAL A 66 -18.14 -2.23 16.70
N PHE A 67 -16.83 -2.06 16.85
CA PHE A 67 -16.14 -0.82 16.57
C PHE A 67 -15.01 -1.07 15.56
N ALA A 68 -14.64 -0.05 14.79
CA ALA A 68 -13.50 -0.09 13.91
C ALA A 68 -12.45 0.91 14.39
N TYR A 69 -11.18 0.59 14.15
CA TYR A 69 -10.05 1.44 14.54
C TYR A 69 -9.06 1.58 13.39
N TYR A 70 -8.63 2.81 13.14
CA TYR A 70 -7.54 3.13 12.22
C TYR A 70 -6.61 4.18 12.83
N SER A 71 -5.30 3.98 12.67
CA SER A 71 -4.29 4.94 13.15
C SER A 71 -3.41 5.45 12.02
N PHE A 72 -3.25 6.77 11.98
CA PHE A 72 -2.20 7.43 11.19
C PHE A 72 -0.91 7.43 12.03
N ASP A 73 -0.11 6.37 11.90
CA ASP A 73 1.14 6.25 12.67
C ASP A 73 2.18 7.28 12.18
N PRO A 74 2.70 8.16 13.05
CA PRO A 74 3.71 9.16 12.70
C PRO A 74 4.98 8.58 12.07
N LYS A 75 5.31 7.32 12.34
CA LYS A 75 6.45 6.63 11.71
C LYS A 75 6.34 6.57 10.18
N HIS A 76 5.12 6.62 9.64
CA HIS A 76 4.89 6.60 8.19
C HIS A 76 5.09 7.97 7.54
N TYR A 77 5.16 9.05 8.32
CA TYR A 77 5.23 10.43 7.83
C TYR A 77 6.57 11.13 8.14
N GLY A 78 7.46 10.46 8.86
CA GLY A 78 8.82 10.92 9.13
C GLY A 78 9.75 10.79 7.91
N ASN A 79 10.96 11.31 8.04
CA ASN A 79 12.01 11.18 7.02
C ASN A 79 12.64 9.79 7.03
N THR A 80 12.94 9.28 5.84
CA THR A 80 13.78 8.11 5.65
C THR A 80 15.24 8.42 5.99
N LYS A 81 16.05 7.40 6.19
CA LYS A 81 17.50 7.56 6.37
C LYS A 81 18.23 8.15 5.15
N TRP A 82 17.56 8.27 4.01
CA TRP A 82 18.08 8.83 2.76
C TRP A 82 17.66 10.28 2.52
N GLY A 83 17.01 10.94 3.50
CA GLY A 83 16.76 12.38 3.49
C GLY A 83 15.45 12.84 2.82
N PHE A 84 14.59 11.92 2.38
CA PHE A 84 13.25 12.24 1.87
C PHE A 84 12.14 11.64 2.74
N PRO A 85 10.90 12.19 2.70
CA PRO A 85 9.79 11.68 3.50
C PRO A 85 9.45 10.22 3.16
N LYS A 86 9.00 9.45 4.14
CA LYS A 86 8.54 8.07 3.90
C LYS A 86 7.20 8.03 3.13
N THR A 87 6.36 9.06 3.29
CA THR A 87 5.09 9.22 2.57
C THR A 87 4.94 10.64 2.08
N GLU A 88 4.79 10.83 0.78
CA GLU A 88 4.55 12.10 0.11
C GLU A 88 3.07 12.41 -0.09
N ALA A 89 2.78 13.67 -0.48
CA ALA A 89 1.46 14.27 -0.48
C ALA A 89 0.39 13.48 -1.26
N PHE A 90 0.71 12.97 -2.45
CA PHE A 90 -0.28 12.24 -3.27
C PHE A 90 -0.73 10.94 -2.63
N ARG A 91 0.20 10.18 -2.05
CA ARG A 91 -0.09 8.95 -1.33
C ARG A 91 -0.87 9.23 -0.05
N ALA A 92 -0.45 10.23 0.74
CA ALA A 92 -1.15 10.63 1.96
C ALA A 92 -2.58 11.13 1.66
N GLN A 93 -2.75 11.94 0.62
CA GLN A 93 -4.07 12.44 0.21
C GLN A 93 -5.00 11.29 -0.20
N PHE A 94 -4.51 10.34 -0.99
CA PHE A 94 -5.28 9.17 -1.40
C PHE A 94 -5.73 8.32 -0.20
N LEU A 95 -4.89 8.18 0.82
CA LEU A 95 -5.22 7.49 2.05
C LEU A 95 -6.27 8.26 2.86
N ILE A 96 -6.13 9.58 3.01
CA ILE A 96 -7.11 10.44 3.70
C ILE A 96 -8.49 10.32 3.03
N GLU A 97 -8.55 10.37 1.70
CA GLU A 97 -9.78 10.19 0.94
C GLU A 97 -10.40 8.81 1.18
N THR A 98 -9.55 7.76 1.20
CA THR A 98 -9.99 6.39 1.47
C THR A 98 -10.61 6.26 2.88
N ILE A 99 -9.96 6.80 3.91
CA ILE A 99 -10.47 6.74 5.29
C ILE A 99 -11.73 7.58 5.45
N THR A 100 -11.83 8.71 4.73
CA THR A 100 -13.05 9.56 4.75
C THR A 100 -14.25 8.81 4.19
N GLU A 101 -14.11 8.15 3.05
CA GLU A 101 -15.19 7.35 2.46
C GLU A 101 -15.51 6.12 3.32
N LEU A 102 -14.49 5.46 3.87
CA LEU A 102 -14.66 4.32 4.76
C LEU A 102 -15.43 4.69 6.03
N GLN A 103 -15.17 5.86 6.62
CA GLN A 103 -15.92 6.35 7.78
C GLN A 103 -17.42 6.48 7.44
N GLN A 104 -17.75 7.07 6.28
CA GLN A 104 -19.14 7.19 5.83
C GLN A 104 -19.79 5.81 5.58
N SER A 105 -19.06 4.88 4.99
CA SER A 105 -19.53 3.51 4.76
C SER A 105 -19.81 2.75 6.06
N LEU A 106 -18.99 2.96 7.09
CA LEU A 106 -19.16 2.37 8.41
C LEU A 106 -20.30 3.02 9.19
N GLU A 107 -20.46 4.35 9.08
CA GLU A 107 -21.60 5.09 9.66
C GLU A 107 -22.94 4.52 9.13
N ALA A 108 -23.04 4.21 7.84
CA ALA A 108 -24.21 3.56 7.25
C ALA A 108 -24.51 2.15 7.81
N LEU A 109 -23.51 1.50 8.39
CA LEU A 109 -23.61 0.22 9.08
C LEU A 109 -23.82 0.36 10.61
N ASN A 110 -23.95 1.58 11.13
CA ASN A 110 -23.98 1.88 12.55
C ASN A 110 -22.69 1.40 13.28
N ILE A 111 -21.55 1.47 12.63
CA ILE A 111 -20.23 1.13 13.19
C ILE A 111 -19.40 2.43 13.29
N THR A 112 -18.94 2.75 14.48
CA THR A 112 -18.07 3.92 14.67
C THR A 112 -16.64 3.57 14.25
N LEU A 113 -16.05 4.37 13.36
CA LEU A 113 -14.62 4.35 13.07
C LEU A 113 -13.87 5.28 14.02
N ILE A 114 -13.09 4.70 14.90
CA ILE A 114 -12.16 5.42 15.77
C ILE A 114 -10.91 5.74 14.94
N VAL A 115 -10.60 7.03 14.79
CA VAL A 115 -9.43 7.48 14.04
C VAL A 115 -8.50 8.24 14.98
N GLU A 116 -7.22 7.85 15.01
CA GLU A 116 -6.20 8.52 15.83
C GLU A 116 -4.93 8.81 15.00
N GLN A 117 -4.12 9.75 15.51
CA GLN A 117 -2.74 9.95 15.09
C GLN A 117 -1.84 9.42 16.20
N GLY A 118 -1.12 8.33 15.94
CA GLY A 118 -0.27 7.73 16.96
C GLY A 118 0.11 6.29 16.63
N ASN A 119 0.97 5.72 17.47
CA ASN A 119 1.27 4.30 17.41
C ASN A 119 0.03 3.49 17.86
N PRO A 120 -0.49 2.54 17.05
CA PRO A 120 -1.63 1.70 17.46
C PRO A 120 -1.41 0.97 18.78
N ALA A 121 -0.16 0.59 19.11
CA ALA A 121 0.16 -0.08 20.36
C ALA A 121 0.01 0.82 21.60
N GLU A 122 -0.03 2.15 21.41
CA GLU A 122 -0.27 3.13 22.49
C GLU A 122 -1.74 3.57 22.55
N GLY A 123 -2.39 3.69 21.39
CA GLY A 123 -3.78 4.15 21.29
C GLY A 123 -4.80 3.07 21.63
N LEU A 124 -4.66 1.88 21.02
CA LEU A 124 -5.62 0.78 21.16
C LEU A 124 -5.86 0.31 22.60
N PRO A 125 -4.86 0.19 23.51
CA PRO A 125 -5.08 -0.25 24.87
C PRO A 125 -6.14 0.55 25.62
N LYS A 126 -6.20 1.86 25.40
CA LYS A 126 -7.22 2.74 26.03
C LYS A 126 -8.63 2.39 25.55
N TRP A 127 -8.80 2.16 24.25
CA TRP A 127 -10.09 1.80 23.67
C TRP A 127 -10.51 0.38 24.06
N ILE A 128 -9.57 -0.55 24.19
CA ILE A 128 -9.81 -1.92 24.66
C ILE A 128 -10.43 -1.88 26.06
N GLU A 129 -9.87 -1.09 26.96
CA GLU A 129 -10.38 -0.91 28.31
C GLU A 129 -11.73 -0.17 28.30
N GLN A 130 -11.80 1.00 27.64
CA GLN A 130 -13.00 1.85 27.64
C GLN A 130 -14.22 1.19 27.01
N LEU A 131 -14.04 0.39 25.97
CA LEU A 131 -15.09 -0.25 25.21
C LEU A 131 -15.30 -1.73 25.60
N ASN A 132 -14.62 -2.22 26.64
CA ASN A 132 -14.67 -3.63 27.07
C ASN A 132 -14.44 -4.62 25.89
N ILE A 133 -13.42 -4.33 25.06
CA ILE A 133 -13.10 -5.16 23.88
C ILE A 133 -12.59 -6.51 24.33
N LYS A 134 -13.20 -7.59 23.82
CA LYS A 134 -12.82 -8.99 24.08
C LYS A 134 -12.12 -9.66 22.92
N THR A 135 -12.33 -9.17 21.70
CA THR A 135 -11.70 -9.73 20.50
C THR A 135 -11.33 -8.61 19.53
N ILE A 136 -10.13 -8.70 18.96
CA ILE A 136 -9.63 -7.85 17.89
C ILE A 136 -9.55 -8.68 16.63
N TYR A 137 -10.30 -8.27 15.58
CA TYR A 137 -10.25 -8.85 14.24
C TYR A 137 -9.39 -7.96 13.35
N PHE A 138 -8.51 -8.55 12.52
CA PHE A 138 -7.63 -7.76 11.65
C PHE A 138 -7.08 -8.57 10.49
N GLN A 139 -6.64 -7.87 9.43
CA GLN A 139 -5.89 -8.48 8.34
C GLN A 139 -4.47 -8.84 8.79
N LYS A 140 -4.05 -10.08 8.55
CA LYS A 140 -2.69 -10.54 8.85
C LYS A 140 -1.69 -9.85 7.93
N GLU A 141 -0.71 -9.20 8.54
CA GLU A 141 0.46 -8.65 7.88
C GLU A 141 1.73 -9.34 8.41
N TRP A 142 2.81 -9.38 7.63
CA TRP A 142 3.99 -10.17 7.98
C TRP A 142 5.33 -9.49 7.70
N THR A 143 5.34 -8.25 7.21
CA THR A 143 6.57 -7.49 7.06
C THR A 143 7.03 -6.95 8.42
N LYS A 144 8.28 -6.47 8.47
CA LYS A 144 8.97 -6.18 9.73
C LYS A 144 8.19 -5.16 10.58
N GLU A 145 7.82 -4.02 9.98
CA GLU A 145 7.17 -2.92 10.71
C GLU A 145 5.81 -3.32 11.26
N GLU A 146 5.00 -4.01 10.45
CA GLU A 146 3.67 -4.45 10.86
C GLU A 146 3.71 -5.54 11.94
N ARG A 147 4.72 -6.41 11.92
CA ARG A 147 4.93 -7.41 12.97
C ARG A 147 5.40 -6.78 14.28
N GLU A 148 6.26 -5.76 14.21
CA GLU A 148 6.72 -5.02 15.39
C GLU A 148 5.54 -4.33 16.09
N VAL A 149 4.66 -3.66 15.34
CA VAL A 149 3.46 -3.02 15.90
C VAL A 149 2.51 -4.05 16.51
N GLU A 150 2.27 -5.19 15.83
CA GLU A 150 1.43 -6.27 16.38
C GLU A 150 2.02 -6.85 17.68
N ALA A 151 3.34 -7.06 17.75
CA ALA A 151 4.02 -7.57 18.94
C ALA A 151 3.89 -6.57 20.11
N GLN A 152 4.18 -5.29 19.86
CA GLN A 152 4.04 -4.23 20.86
C GLN A 152 2.59 -4.14 21.40
N LEU A 153 1.60 -4.24 20.51
CA LEU A 153 0.19 -4.23 20.92
C LEU A 153 -0.14 -5.43 21.82
N ARG A 154 0.34 -6.63 21.46
CA ARG A 154 0.09 -7.85 22.27
C ARG A 154 0.71 -7.75 23.68
N GLU A 155 1.83 -7.06 23.81
CA GLU A 155 2.48 -6.81 25.11
C GLU A 155 1.75 -5.74 25.95
N ALA A 156 1.06 -4.80 25.27
CA ALA A 156 0.43 -3.64 25.92
C ALA A 156 -1.02 -3.90 26.39
N ILE A 157 -1.64 -5.04 26.02
CA ILE A 157 -3.04 -5.32 26.34
C ILE A 157 -3.21 -6.55 27.22
N PRO A 158 -4.36 -6.68 27.91
CA PRO A 158 -4.66 -7.84 28.73
C PRO A 158 -4.62 -9.16 27.95
N ALA A 159 -4.07 -10.22 28.54
CA ALA A 159 -3.88 -11.52 27.89
C ALA A 159 -5.19 -12.23 27.48
N GLU A 160 -6.31 -11.88 28.12
CA GLU A 160 -7.63 -12.40 27.80
C GLU A 160 -8.23 -11.85 26.50
N VAL A 161 -7.69 -10.75 25.94
CA VAL A 161 -8.15 -10.20 24.67
C VAL A 161 -7.69 -11.07 23.51
N LYS A 162 -8.64 -11.58 22.76
CA LYS A 162 -8.36 -12.50 21.65
C LYS A 162 -7.95 -11.74 20.39
N PHE A 163 -6.92 -12.22 19.70
CA PHE A 163 -6.53 -11.75 18.36
C PHE A 163 -6.96 -12.75 17.31
N GLN A 164 -7.80 -12.30 16.36
CA GLN A 164 -8.22 -13.09 15.22
C GLN A 164 -7.80 -12.43 13.92
N SER A 165 -6.86 -13.03 13.20
CA SER A 165 -6.32 -12.51 11.96
C SER A 165 -6.75 -13.32 10.75
N HIS A 166 -6.95 -12.64 9.62
CA HIS A 166 -7.40 -13.22 8.36
C HIS A 166 -6.52 -12.76 7.19
N TYR A 167 -6.44 -13.56 6.13
CA TYR A 167 -5.73 -13.25 4.89
C TYR A 167 -6.72 -12.84 3.79
N ASP A 168 -7.14 -11.57 3.78
CA ASP A 168 -8.10 -11.05 2.79
C ASP A 168 -7.46 -10.35 1.58
N GLN A 169 -6.14 -10.25 1.56
CA GLN A 169 -5.38 -9.54 0.53
C GLN A 169 -4.96 -10.40 -0.66
N PHE A 170 -5.23 -11.70 -0.64
CA PHE A 170 -4.85 -12.65 -1.70
C PHE A 170 -5.99 -12.94 -2.68
N LEU A 171 -5.61 -13.22 -3.94
CA LEU A 171 -6.51 -13.83 -4.93
C LEU A 171 -6.72 -15.31 -4.62
N PHE A 172 -5.62 -16.09 -4.50
CA PHE A 172 -5.65 -17.43 -3.95
C PHE A 172 -5.33 -17.36 -2.46
N HIS A 173 -6.19 -17.89 -1.62
CA HIS A 173 -5.97 -17.88 -0.18
C HIS A 173 -4.80 -18.81 0.20
N PRO A 174 -3.97 -18.48 1.21
CA PRO A 174 -2.84 -19.33 1.61
C PRO A 174 -3.21 -20.79 1.93
N ASP A 175 -4.38 -21.02 2.52
CA ASP A 175 -4.84 -22.37 2.87
C ASP A 175 -5.26 -23.21 1.65
N ASP A 176 -5.52 -22.56 0.50
CA ASP A 176 -5.96 -23.22 -0.73
C ASP A 176 -4.80 -23.46 -1.72
N LEU A 177 -3.57 -23.18 -1.28
CA LEU A 177 -2.39 -23.46 -2.09
C LEU A 177 -2.05 -24.95 -2.09
N PRO A 178 -1.61 -25.51 -3.24
CA PRO A 178 -1.27 -26.93 -3.34
C PRO A 178 0.12 -27.27 -2.77
N PHE A 179 0.74 -26.35 -2.04
CA PHE A 179 2.06 -26.49 -1.41
C PHE A 179 2.14 -25.65 -0.13
N LYS A 180 3.03 -26.05 0.78
CA LYS A 180 3.39 -25.23 1.94
C LYS A 180 4.17 -23.98 1.52
N ILE A 181 4.06 -22.88 2.24
CA ILE A 181 4.81 -21.65 1.95
C ILE A 181 6.32 -21.87 1.86
N SER A 182 6.88 -22.76 2.68
CA SER A 182 8.30 -23.13 2.63
C SER A 182 8.73 -23.79 1.30
N ALA A 183 7.79 -24.48 0.63
CA ALA A 183 8.00 -25.14 -0.66
C ALA A 183 7.47 -24.31 -1.86
N LEU A 184 7.17 -23.04 -1.65
CA LEU A 184 6.72 -22.13 -2.71
C LEU A 184 7.74 -22.08 -3.86
N PRO A 185 7.31 -22.26 -5.15
CA PRO A 185 8.18 -22.12 -6.30
C PRO A 185 8.82 -20.73 -6.39
N GLU A 186 10.13 -20.67 -6.59
CA GLU A 186 10.89 -19.40 -6.70
C GLU A 186 10.72 -18.72 -8.05
N VAL A 187 10.20 -19.40 -9.07
CA VAL A 187 9.96 -18.86 -10.40
C VAL A 187 8.47 -18.65 -10.61
N PHE A 188 8.06 -17.42 -10.93
CA PHE A 188 6.66 -17.07 -11.14
C PHE A 188 5.90 -18.02 -12.08
N THR A 189 6.51 -18.42 -13.19
CA THR A 189 5.83 -19.31 -14.16
C THR A 189 5.48 -20.67 -13.55
N GLN A 190 6.33 -21.21 -12.67
CA GLN A 190 6.06 -22.45 -11.97
C GLN A 190 4.94 -22.26 -10.93
N PHE A 191 5.05 -21.21 -10.10
CA PHE A 191 4.01 -20.82 -9.15
C PHE A 191 2.65 -20.70 -9.84
N ARG A 192 2.57 -19.87 -10.88
CA ARG A 192 1.34 -19.63 -11.63
C ARG A 192 0.71 -20.90 -12.16
N LYS A 193 1.48 -21.72 -12.89
CA LYS A 193 0.96 -22.97 -13.51
C LYS A 193 0.39 -23.94 -12.49
N VAL A 194 1.04 -24.06 -11.34
CA VAL A 194 0.59 -24.97 -10.26
C VAL A 194 -0.67 -24.40 -9.60
N CYS A 195 -0.71 -23.10 -9.28
CA CYS A 195 -1.88 -22.48 -8.68
C CYS A 195 -3.09 -22.47 -9.62
N GLU A 196 -2.92 -22.11 -10.90
CA GLU A 196 -4.00 -22.14 -11.88
C GLU A 196 -4.64 -23.54 -12.04
N LYS A 197 -3.85 -24.61 -11.85
CA LYS A 197 -4.30 -25.98 -12.00
C LYS A 197 -4.99 -26.53 -10.73
N HIS A 198 -4.55 -26.12 -9.54
CA HIS A 198 -4.89 -26.79 -8.28
C HIS A 198 -5.52 -25.90 -7.22
N SER A 199 -5.52 -24.56 -7.40
CA SER A 199 -6.15 -23.63 -6.49
C SER A 199 -7.42 -23.03 -7.10
N HIS A 200 -8.32 -22.55 -6.25
CA HIS A 200 -9.52 -21.84 -6.67
C HIS A 200 -9.62 -20.48 -5.99
N VAL A 201 -10.29 -19.54 -6.63
CA VAL A 201 -10.59 -18.24 -6.01
C VAL A 201 -11.86 -18.40 -5.19
N ARG A 202 -11.75 -18.15 -3.88
CA ARG A 202 -12.90 -18.16 -2.98
C ARG A 202 -13.95 -17.16 -3.44
N ILE A 203 -15.23 -17.48 -3.20
CA ILE A 203 -16.32 -16.52 -3.45
C ILE A 203 -16.14 -15.29 -2.55
N GLN A 204 -16.68 -14.16 -3.01
CA GLN A 204 -16.69 -12.94 -2.20
C GLN A 204 -17.49 -13.16 -0.91
N GLN A 205 -17.03 -12.54 0.16
CA GLN A 205 -17.76 -12.51 1.41
C GLN A 205 -19.07 -11.73 1.24
N GLN A 206 -20.10 -12.13 1.96
CA GLN A 206 -21.37 -11.40 1.99
C GLN A 206 -21.14 -9.97 2.55
N ASN A 207 -21.99 -9.04 2.17
CA ASN A 207 -21.98 -7.71 2.75
C ASN A 207 -22.48 -7.74 4.19
N CYS A 208 -21.90 -6.91 5.05
CA CYS A 208 -22.39 -6.70 6.40
C CYS A 208 -23.78 -6.05 6.35
N THR A 209 -24.67 -6.47 7.24
CA THR A 209 -25.95 -5.79 7.50
C THR A 209 -25.73 -4.69 8.56
N PRO A 210 -26.49 -3.57 8.49
CA PRO A 210 -26.42 -2.57 9.52
C PRO A 210 -26.73 -3.13 10.91
N LEU A 211 -25.93 -2.75 11.89
CA LEU A 211 -26.15 -3.06 13.30
C LEU A 211 -27.26 -2.16 13.90
N PRO A 212 -27.76 -2.49 15.11
CA PRO A 212 -28.66 -1.60 15.84
C PRO A 212 -28.04 -0.20 16.03
N LYS A 213 -28.88 0.85 16.04
CA LYS A 213 -28.42 2.24 16.18
C LYS A 213 -27.68 2.52 17.50
N GLU A 214 -27.95 1.72 18.50
CA GLU A 214 -27.31 1.78 19.82
C GLU A 214 -25.83 1.38 19.78
N ASN A 215 -25.37 0.77 18.68
CA ASN A 215 -23.95 0.42 18.50
C ASN A 215 -23.04 1.65 18.24
N VAL A 216 -23.62 2.82 17.89
CA VAL A 216 -22.87 4.04 17.57
C VAL A 216 -22.40 4.76 18.82
N LEU A 217 -21.11 5.10 18.89
CA LEU A 217 -20.59 6.01 19.92
C LEU A 217 -21.05 7.46 19.64
N GLN A 218 -21.38 8.18 20.72
CA GLN A 218 -21.76 9.61 20.60
C GLN A 218 -20.59 10.53 20.21
N GLN A 219 -19.37 10.00 20.22
CA GLN A 219 -18.16 10.72 19.86
C GLN A 219 -17.89 10.66 18.36
N LYS A 220 -17.56 11.82 17.75
CA LYS A 220 -17.09 11.92 16.38
C LYS A 220 -15.57 11.95 16.32
N PHE A 221 -14.98 11.23 15.38
CA PHE A 221 -13.54 11.16 15.17
C PHE A 221 -13.18 11.93 13.89
N LYS A 222 -12.29 12.92 14.05
CA LYS A 222 -11.81 13.75 12.93
C LYS A 222 -10.71 13.00 12.18
N ILE A 223 -10.82 12.95 10.86
CA ILE A 223 -9.75 12.47 9.99
C ILE A 223 -8.70 13.57 9.84
N PRO A 224 -7.40 13.29 9.99
CA PRO A 224 -6.36 14.28 9.84
C PRO A 224 -6.29 14.81 8.42
N THR A 225 -5.93 16.09 8.27
CA THR A 225 -5.57 16.70 6.98
C THR A 225 -4.09 16.45 6.68
N LEU A 226 -3.65 16.74 5.44
CA LEU A 226 -2.22 16.71 5.10
C LEU A 226 -1.38 17.57 6.07
N LYS A 227 -1.89 18.75 6.43
CA LYS A 227 -1.23 19.66 7.38
C LYS A 227 -1.08 19.03 8.77
N ASP A 228 -2.10 18.33 9.25
CA ASP A 228 -2.05 17.62 10.54
C ASP A 228 -1.00 16.50 10.53
N LEU A 229 -0.68 15.94 9.35
CA LEU A 229 0.38 14.96 9.12
C LEU A 229 1.76 15.57 8.81
N GLY A 230 1.89 16.91 8.83
CA GLY A 230 3.13 17.62 8.52
C GLY A 230 3.51 17.61 7.03
N ILE A 231 2.53 17.43 6.14
CA ILE A 231 2.73 17.31 4.69
C ILE A 231 2.12 18.52 3.97
N ASP A 232 2.90 19.15 3.10
CA ASP A 232 2.43 20.22 2.24
C ASP A 232 1.55 19.65 1.10
N LYS A 233 0.43 20.34 0.83
CA LYS A 233 -0.47 19.97 -0.25
C LYS A 233 0.23 20.16 -1.61
N LYS A 234 0.17 19.11 -2.45
CA LYS A 234 0.59 19.16 -3.85
C LYS A 234 -0.63 19.06 -4.77
N ILE A 235 -0.58 19.76 -5.89
CA ILE A 235 -1.59 19.67 -6.95
C ILE A 235 -1.03 18.75 -8.02
N ALA A 236 -1.79 17.70 -8.36
CA ALA A 236 -1.38 16.80 -9.42
C ALA A 236 -1.37 17.53 -10.78
N HIS A 237 -0.35 17.26 -11.59
CA HIS A 237 -0.25 17.82 -12.93
C HIS A 237 -1.45 17.38 -13.78
N PRO A 238 -2.05 18.25 -14.64
CA PRO A 238 -3.25 17.92 -15.41
C PRO A 238 -3.07 16.74 -16.38
N ASN A 239 -1.84 16.45 -16.79
CA ASN A 239 -1.50 15.28 -17.61
C ASN A 239 -1.36 13.98 -16.79
N SER A 240 -1.74 13.97 -15.51
CA SER A 240 -1.66 12.76 -14.68
C SER A 240 -2.39 11.60 -15.33
N ALA A 241 -1.73 10.45 -15.42
CA ALA A 241 -2.35 9.21 -15.87
C ALA A 241 -3.18 8.54 -14.75
N PHE A 242 -3.21 9.11 -13.54
CA PHE A 242 -4.00 8.64 -12.39
C PHE A 242 -4.79 9.80 -11.74
N PRO A 243 -5.87 10.28 -12.38
CA PRO A 243 -6.70 11.36 -11.85
C PRO A 243 -7.85 10.84 -10.96
N PHE A 244 -7.62 9.83 -10.14
CA PHE A 244 -8.64 9.18 -9.33
C PHE A 244 -8.42 9.44 -7.85
N LYS A 245 -9.53 9.40 -7.09
CA LYS A 245 -9.53 9.53 -5.64
C LYS A 245 -9.42 8.18 -4.93
N GLY A 246 -9.08 8.23 -3.65
CA GLY A 246 -9.12 7.08 -2.76
C GLY A 246 -10.56 6.63 -2.42
N GLY A 247 -10.70 5.40 -1.90
CA GLY A 247 -11.96 4.85 -1.42
C GLY A 247 -12.55 3.73 -2.28
N ASN A 248 -13.41 2.93 -1.66
CA ASN A 248 -14.05 1.76 -2.29
C ASN A 248 -15.06 2.16 -3.36
N LEU A 249 -15.77 3.28 -3.15
CA LEU A 249 -16.75 3.78 -4.12
C LEU A 249 -16.08 4.17 -5.44
N GLU A 250 -15.00 4.96 -5.39
CA GLU A 250 -14.21 5.34 -6.55
C GLU A 250 -13.61 4.10 -7.25
N ALA A 251 -13.11 3.13 -6.47
CA ALA A 251 -12.61 1.87 -7.00
C ALA A 251 -13.68 1.11 -7.80
N LYS A 252 -14.89 1.01 -7.28
CA LYS A 252 -16.03 0.37 -7.94
C LYS A 252 -16.49 1.13 -9.17
N GLN A 253 -16.54 2.46 -9.12
CA GLN A 253 -16.85 3.29 -10.29
C GLN A 253 -15.81 3.09 -11.39
N ARG A 254 -14.51 3.07 -11.02
CA ARG A 254 -13.44 2.78 -11.98
C ARG A 254 -13.54 1.38 -12.57
N LEU A 255 -13.86 0.36 -11.76
CA LEU A 255 -14.04 -1.00 -12.22
C LEU A 255 -15.21 -1.10 -13.20
N ASN A 256 -16.37 -0.51 -12.85
CA ASN A 256 -17.54 -0.47 -13.71
C ASN A 256 -17.22 0.21 -15.05
N TYR A 257 -16.63 1.41 -15.00
CA TYR A 257 -16.26 2.14 -16.22
C TYR A 257 -15.30 1.32 -17.10
N TYR A 258 -14.25 0.73 -16.52
CA TYR A 258 -13.21 0.05 -17.29
C TYR A 258 -13.70 -1.26 -17.90
N PHE A 259 -14.63 -1.95 -17.25
CA PHE A 259 -15.19 -3.21 -17.72
C PHE A 259 -16.43 -2.99 -18.60
N TRP A 260 -17.44 -2.33 -18.06
CA TRP A 260 -18.77 -2.33 -18.66
C TRP A 260 -19.03 -1.16 -19.59
N ASP A 261 -18.71 0.06 -19.17
CA ASP A 261 -19.03 1.26 -19.95
C ASP A 261 -18.07 1.40 -21.15
N SER A 262 -16.76 1.33 -20.91
CA SER A 262 -15.73 1.52 -21.93
C SER A 262 -15.27 0.22 -22.60
N LYS A 263 -15.56 -0.93 -22.02
CA LYS A 263 -15.16 -2.28 -22.46
C LYS A 263 -13.64 -2.42 -22.70
N LYS A 264 -12.84 -1.62 -22.02
CA LYS A 264 -11.37 -1.58 -22.21
C LYS A 264 -10.68 -2.85 -21.72
N LEU A 265 -11.32 -3.62 -20.84
CA LEU A 265 -10.83 -4.94 -20.45
C LEU A 265 -10.59 -5.85 -21.67
N SER A 266 -11.44 -5.77 -22.71
CA SER A 266 -11.28 -6.54 -23.95
C SER A 266 -9.93 -6.33 -24.67
N PHE A 267 -9.25 -5.20 -24.39
CA PHE A 267 -8.00 -4.79 -25.03
C PHE A 267 -6.83 -4.63 -24.06
N TYR A 268 -7.01 -5.01 -22.78
CA TYR A 268 -6.05 -4.76 -21.72
C TYR A 268 -4.63 -5.23 -22.06
N LYS A 269 -4.46 -6.43 -22.63
CA LYS A 269 -3.15 -6.97 -22.98
C LYS A 269 -2.39 -6.08 -23.96
N GLN A 270 -3.08 -5.50 -24.92
CA GLN A 270 -2.51 -4.62 -25.94
C GLN A 270 -2.17 -3.24 -25.38
N THR A 271 -3.02 -2.69 -24.51
CA THR A 271 -2.92 -1.30 -24.06
C THR A 271 -2.12 -1.09 -22.77
N ARG A 272 -1.96 -2.12 -21.93
CA ARG A 272 -1.41 -2.01 -20.58
C ARG A 272 0.01 -1.42 -20.47
N ASN A 273 0.77 -1.43 -21.56
CA ASN A 273 2.12 -0.86 -21.61
C ASN A 273 2.12 0.61 -22.07
N GLY A 274 0.96 1.23 -22.24
CA GLY A 274 0.85 2.65 -22.56
C GLY A 274 1.44 3.55 -21.49
N LEU A 275 1.74 4.79 -21.87
CA LEU A 275 2.35 5.79 -21.01
C LEU A 275 1.44 6.98 -20.74
N ILE A 276 0.58 7.35 -21.70
CA ILE A 276 -0.22 8.58 -21.70
C ILE A 276 -1.72 8.26 -21.51
N GLY A 277 -2.36 9.05 -20.64
CA GLY A 277 -3.80 8.99 -20.39
C GLY A 277 -4.19 7.98 -19.31
N LYS A 278 -5.44 8.08 -18.86
CA LYS A 278 -5.93 7.30 -17.72
C LYS A 278 -6.33 5.86 -18.06
N ASP A 279 -6.54 5.54 -19.36
CA ASP A 279 -7.25 4.32 -19.77
C ASP A 279 -6.38 3.25 -20.45
N TYR A 280 -5.07 3.44 -20.57
CA TYR A 280 -4.18 2.41 -21.11
C TYR A 280 -4.11 1.16 -20.23
N SER A 281 -4.44 1.27 -18.93
CA SER A 281 -4.53 0.15 -18.00
C SER A 281 -5.69 0.34 -17.03
N SER A 282 -5.99 -0.70 -16.24
CA SER A 282 -7.09 -0.70 -15.26
C SER A 282 -6.91 0.32 -14.12
N LYS A 283 -5.67 0.59 -13.70
CA LYS A 283 -5.28 1.47 -12.56
C LYS A 283 -5.69 0.94 -11.17
N PHE A 284 -6.08 -0.33 -11.04
CA PHE A 284 -6.58 -0.88 -9.78
C PHE A 284 -5.53 -1.00 -8.67
N SER A 285 -4.24 -0.88 -9.01
CA SER A 285 -3.14 -1.08 -8.07
C SER A 285 -3.22 -0.18 -6.83
N ALA A 286 -3.68 1.07 -6.95
CA ALA A 286 -3.79 1.98 -5.82
C ALA A 286 -4.81 1.50 -4.77
N TRP A 287 -5.98 1.08 -5.21
CA TRP A 287 -7.01 0.55 -4.30
C TRP A 287 -6.70 -0.87 -3.80
N LEU A 288 -5.98 -1.68 -4.60
CA LEU A 288 -5.47 -2.97 -4.16
C LEU A 288 -4.37 -2.83 -3.10
N ALA A 289 -3.57 -1.75 -3.15
CA ALA A 289 -2.47 -1.52 -2.23
C ALA A 289 -2.97 -1.23 -0.81
N ASN A 290 -3.97 -0.35 -0.67
CA ASN A 290 -4.56 -0.01 0.63
C ASN A 290 -5.78 -0.88 1.00
N GLY A 291 -6.13 -1.85 0.12
CA GLY A 291 -7.21 -2.79 0.35
C GLY A 291 -8.63 -2.24 0.23
N SER A 292 -8.81 -1.03 -0.33
CA SER A 292 -10.15 -0.51 -0.63
C SER A 292 -10.84 -1.22 -1.81
N LEU A 293 -10.10 -2.07 -2.54
CA LEU A 293 -10.61 -3.02 -3.51
C LEU A 293 -9.98 -4.40 -3.28
N SER A 294 -10.77 -5.45 -3.30
CA SER A 294 -10.30 -6.83 -3.14
C SER A 294 -9.89 -7.45 -4.49
N PRO A 295 -8.84 -8.28 -4.55
CA PRO A 295 -8.50 -9.01 -5.76
C PRO A 295 -9.59 -10.01 -6.18
N ARG A 296 -10.37 -10.56 -5.23
CA ARG A 296 -11.51 -11.44 -5.52
C ARG A 296 -12.65 -10.69 -6.21
N GLN A 297 -12.92 -9.43 -5.79
CA GLN A 297 -13.91 -8.58 -6.45
C GLN A 297 -13.56 -8.37 -7.92
N ILE A 298 -12.30 -8.06 -8.25
CA ILE A 298 -11.84 -7.91 -9.63
C ILE A 298 -11.98 -9.23 -10.38
N TYR A 299 -11.56 -10.34 -9.79
CA TYR A 299 -11.62 -11.66 -10.43
C TYR A 299 -13.05 -12.06 -10.81
N TRP A 300 -13.98 -11.99 -9.86
CA TRP A 300 -15.36 -12.37 -10.12
C TRP A 300 -16.07 -11.44 -11.10
N GLU A 301 -15.66 -10.18 -11.13
CA GLU A 301 -16.13 -9.23 -12.14
C GLU A 301 -15.57 -9.55 -13.55
N ILE A 302 -14.31 -10.02 -13.64
CA ILE A 302 -13.75 -10.54 -14.90
C ILE A 302 -14.55 -11.76 -15.36
N ILE A 303 -14.88 -12.69 -14.47
CA ILE A 303 -15.67 -13.88 -14.83
C ILE A 303 -17.07 -13.49 -15.29
N ALA A 304 -17.71 -12.51 -14.68
CA ALA A 304 -18.99 -11.98 -15.12
C ALA A 304 -18.87 -11.33 -16.51
N TYR A 305 -17.84 -10.55 -16.73
CA TYR A 305 -17.53 -9.93 -18.02
C TYR A 305 -17.30 -10.97 -19.13
N GLU A 306 -16.51 -12.02 -18.83
CA GLU A 306 -16.26 -13.12 -19.78
C GLU A 306 -17.53 -13.85 -20.22
N LYS A 307 -18.51 -13.97 -19.33
CA LYS A 307 -19.81 -14.59 -19.64
C LYS A 307 -20.70 -13.72 -20.51
N GLN A 308 -20.66 -12.40 -20.35
CA GLN A 308 -21.60 -11.46 -20.96
C GLN A 308 -21.05 -10.76 -22.22
N ILE A 309 -19.75 -10.52 -22.29
CA ILE A 309 -19.13 -9.72 -23.35
C ILE A 309 -18.17 -10.55 -24.18
N ILE A 310 -17.01 -10.91 -23.61
CA ILE A 310 -16.00 -11.70 -24.33
C ILE A 310 -14.98 -12.31 -23.36
N LYS A 311 -14.60 -13.56 -23.63
CA LYS A 311 -13.45 -14.23 -23.04
C LYS A 311 -12.29 -14.22 -24.04
N ASN A 312 -11.19 -13.57 -23.67
CA ASN A 312 -10.02 -13.49 -24.55
C ASN A 312 -8.69 -13.40 -23.77
N GLN A 313 -7.58 -13.19 -24.48
CA GLN A 313 -6.28 -13.05 -23.83
C GLN A 313 -6.17 -11.81 -22.94
N SER A 314 -6.94 -10.75 -23.17
CA SER A 314 -6.89 -9.53 -22.35
C SER A 314 -7.58 -9.72 -21.02
N THR A 315 -8.74 -10.41 -20.98
CA THR A 315 -9.43 -10.73 -19.74
C THR A 315 -8.55 -11.63 -18.85
N TYR A 316 -7.97 -12.69 -19.44
CA TYR A 316 -7.00 -13.52 -18.76
C TYR A 316 -5.76 -12.73 -18.28
N TRP A 317 -5.27 -11.78 -19.08
CA TRP A 317 -4.06 -11.03 -18.72
C TRP A 317 -4.23 -10.17 -17.46
N LEU A 318 -5.43 -9.69 -17.17
CA LEU A 318 -5.68 -9.00 -15.91
C LEU A 318 -5.62 -9.96 -14.71
N ILE A 319 -6.13 -11.18 -14.85
CA ILE A 319 -5.96 -12.24 -13.83
C ILE A 319 -4.47 -12.57 -13.64
N PHE A 320 -3.72 -12.65 -14.72
CA PHE A 320 -2.28 -12.88 -14.70
C PHE A 320 -1.51 -11.82 -13.89
N GLU A 321 -1.92 -10.53 -13.96
CA GLU A 321 -1.31 -9.47 -13.14
C GLU A 321 -1.72 -9.58 -11.66
N LEU A 322 -2.94 -10.04 -11.35
CA LEU A 322 -3.33 -10.34 -9.96
C LEU A 322 -2.50 -11.51 -9.39
N LEU A 323 -2.15 -12.49 -10.20
CA LEU A 323 -1.27 -13.59 -9.81
C LEU A 323 0.17 -13.12 -9.54
N TRP A 324 0.69 -12.14 -10.28
CA TRP A 324 1.98 -11.52 -9.97
C TRP A 324 1.96 -10.82 -8.61
N ARG A 325 0.87 -10.12 -8.30
CA ARG A 325 0.69 -9.49 -6.99
C ARG A 325 0.70 -10.52 -5.85
N ASP A 326 -0.04 -11.62 -6.01
CA ASP A 326 -0.05 -12.72 -5.04
C ASP A 326 1.35 -13.34 -4.91
N TYR A 327 2.02 -13.59 -6.01
CA TYR A 327 3.35 -14.16 -6.00
C TYR A 327 4.34 -13.34 -5.18
N PHE A 328 4.39 -12.02 -5.34
CA PHE A 328 5.26 -11.18 -4.52
C PHE A 328 4.87 -11.18 -3.04
N LYS A 329 3.59 -11.27 -2.72
CA LYS A 329 3.12 -11.44 -1.35
C LYS A 329 3.59 -12.79 -0.77
N TYR A 330 3.51 -13.85 -1.52
CA TYR A 330 3.98 -15.19 -1.10
C TYR A 330 5.50 -15.26 -0.98
N ILE A 331 6.23 -14.63 -1.90
CA ILE A 331 7.69 -14.50 -1.80
C ILE A 331 8.09 -13.77 -0.52
N SER A 332 7.42 -12.67 -0.19
CA SER A 332 7.69 -11.95 1.05
C SER A 332 7.30 -12.75 2.30
N LEU A 333 6.22 -13.54 2.24
CA LEU A 333 5.80 -14.43 3.33
C LEU A 333 6.84 -15.55 3.57
N LYS A 334 7.41 -16.10 2.50
CA LYS A 334 8.46 -17.11 2.55
C LYS A 334 9.79 -16.58 3.07
N HIS A 335 10.23 -15.44 2.53
CA HIS A 335 11.58 -14.91 2.78
C HIS A 335 11.63 -13.85 3.90
N GLN A 336 10.47 -13.33 4.34
CA GLN A 336 10.31 -12.38 5.44
C GLN A 336 11.24 -11.16 5.31
N VAL A 337 12.07 -10.87 6.31
CA VAL A 337 12.95 -9.70 6.36
C VAL A 337 14.01 -9.67 5.25
N ARG A 338 14.29 -10.80 4.59
CA ARG A 338 15.30 -10.86 3.52
C ARG A 338 14.95 -10.02 2.30
N ILE A 339 13.67 -9.72 2.09
CA ILE A 339 13.24 -8.82 1.01
C ILE A 339 13.80 -7.39 1.14
N PHE A 340 14.30 -7.01 2.33
CA PHE A 340 14.89 -5.70 2.61
C PHE A 340 16.42 -5.70 2.66
N TYR A 341 17.05 -6.87 2.51
CA TYR A 341 18.52 -6.97 2.53
C TYR A 341 19.09 -6.55 1.19
N LEU A 342 20.29 -5.97 1.21
CA LEU A 342 20.98 -5.50 0.01
C LEU A 342 21.20 -6.63 -0.99
N GLU A 343 21.58 -7.79 -0.48
CA GLU A 343 21.82 -9.02 -1.24
C GLU A 343 20.52 -9.73 -1.64
N GLY A 344 19.37 -9.21 -1.20
CA GLY A 344 18.04 -9.75 -1.47
C GLY A 344 17.82 -11.19 -1.00
N ILE A 345 16.81 -11.84 -1.57
CA ILE A 345 16.47 -13.24 -1.24
C ILE A 345 17.47 -14.25 -1.79
N LEU A 346 18.20 -13.91 -2.86
CA LEU A 346 19.23 -14.77 -3.47
C LEU A 346 20.59 -14.66 -2.76
N GLN A 347 20.76 -13.74 -1.84
CA GLN A 347 22.02 -13.47 -1.13
C GLN A 347 23.19 -13.20 -2.08
N LYS A 348 22.90 -12.57 -3.24
CA LYS A 348 23.90 -12.20 -4.25
C LYS A 348 24.59 -10.89 -3.87
N LYS A 349 25.90 -10.88 -3.91
CA LYS A 349 26.72 -9.70 -3.69
C LYS A 349 27.03 -9.05 -5.04
N TYR A 350 26.60 -7.81 -5.20
CA TYR A 350 26.98 -6.92 -6.28
C TYR A 350 27.77 -5.76 -5.71
N HIS A 351 28.59 -5.12 -6.56
CA HIS A 351 29.16 -3.82 -6.26
C HIS A 351 28.08 -2.75 -6.44
N TRP A 352 27.84 -1.95 -5.40
CA TRP A 352 26.91 -0.84 -5.42
C TRP A 352 27.66 0.45 -5.16
N GLU A 353 27.47 1.43 -6.03
CA GLU A 353 28.00 2.79 -5.89
C GLU A 353 27.28 3.53 -4.75
N ASN A 354 28.03 4.39 -4.08
CA ASN A 354 27.50 5.33 -3.08
C ASN A 354 27.69 6.75 -3.59
N ASP A 355 26.87 7.14 -4.56
CA ASP A 355 26.94 8.43 -5.25
C ASP A 355 25.62 9.18 -5.08
N ILE A 356 25.59 10.11 -4.13
CA ILE A 356 24.39 10.90 -3.82
C ILE A 356 24.00 11.86 -4.96
N GLU A 357 24.97 12.32 -5.78
CA GLU A 357 24.68 13.20 -6.90
C GLU A 357 23.93 12.45 -8.00
N LYS A 358 24.35 11.20 -8.30
CA LYS A 358 23.61 10.31 -9.21
C LYS A 358 22.21 9.99 -8.69
N VAL A 359 22.06 9.72 -7.36
CA VAL A 359 20.75 9.50 -6.74
C VAL A 359 19.85 10.71 -6.94
N ASN A 360 20.35 11.93 -6.62
CA ASN A 360 19.59 13.16 -6.75
C ASN A 360 19.25 13.46 -8.22
N ALA A 361 20.19 13.25 -9.13
CA ALA A 361 19.94 13.42 -10.56
C ALA A 361 18.82 12.47 -11.06
N TRP A 362 18.79 11.23 -10.59
CA TRP A 362 17.73 10.30 -10.91
C TRP A 362 16.39 10.73 -10.30
N ILE A 363 16.34 11.11 -9.02
CA ILE A 363 15.14 11.61 -8.33
C ILE A 363 14.58 12.85 -9.03
N ASP A 364 15.44 13.75 -9.48
CA ASP A 364 15.04 15.01 -10.10
C ASP A 364 14.74 14.91 -11.61
N GLY A 365 14.93 13.73 -12.21
CA GLY A 365 14.77 13.54 -13.65
C GLY A 365 15.79 14.35 -14.45
N LYS A 366 17.05 14.39 -14.00
CA LYS A 366 18.18 15.10 -14.60
C LYS A 366 19.33 14.17 -15.00
N THR A 367 19.02 12.94 -15.34
CA THR A 367 19.99 11.96 -15.85
C THR A 367 20.30 12.23 -17.33
N GLN A 368 21.23 11.44 -17.90
CA GLN A 368 21.54 11.49 -19.33
C GLN A 368 20.47 10.84 -20.22
N GLU A 369 19.48 10.12 -19.63
CA GLU A 369 18.46 9.37 -20.36
C GLU A 369 17.09 10.07 -20.31
N PRO A 370 16.66 10.74 -21.39
CA PRO A 370 15.42 11.53 -21.39
C PRO A 370 14.16 10.74 -21.06
N PHE A 371 14.12 9.44 -21.40
CA PHE A 371 12.99 8.57 -21.08
C PHE A 371 12.90 8.26 -19.58
N VAL A 372 14.05 8.09 -18.90
CA VAL A 372 14.12 7.97 -17.44
C VAL A 372 13.64 9.26 -16.79
N ASN A 373 14.15 10.41 -17.27
CA ASN A 373 13.81 11.73 -16.75
C ASN A 373 12.30 11.98 -16.82
N ALA A 374 11.68 11.74 -17.98
CA ALA A 374 10.23 11.91 -18.16
C ALA A 374 9.41 11.10 -17.16
N ASN A 375 9.78 9.83 -16.91
CA ASN A 375 9.10 8.97 -15.95
C ASN A 375 9.29 9.45 -14.49
N MET A 376 10.48 9.92 -14.13
CA MET A 376 10.76 10.43 -12.79
C MET A 376 10.04 11.77 -12.53
N ILE A 377 9.93 12.63 -13.53
CA ILE A 377 9.17 13.88 -13.46
C ILE A 377 7.66 13.59 -13.34
N GLU A 378 7.11 12.63 -14.12
CA GLU A 378 5.73 12.16 -13.96
C GLU A 378 5.48 11.71 -12.53
N LEU A 379 6.33 10.84 -11.98
CA LEU A 379 6.23 10.37 -10.61
C LEU A 379 6.21 11.53 -9.60
N LYS A 380 7.15 12.45 -9.73
CA LYS A 380 7.29 13.60 -8.82
C LYS A 380 6.09 14.56 -8.87
N LYS A 381 5.48 14.73 -10.04
CA LYS A 381 4.37 15.66 -10.28
C LYS A 381 2.98 15.02 -10.10
N THR A 382 2.87 13.68 -9.97
CA THR A 382 1.56 13.00 -9.95
C THR A 382 1.41 11.89 -8.92
N GLY A 383 2.50 11.40 -8.34
CA GLY A 383 2.50 10.19 -7.50
C GLY A 383 2.26 8.89 -8.29
N TRP A 384 2.30 8.95 -9.62
CA TRP A 384 2.04 7.81 -10.51
C TRP A 384 3.17 7.61 -11.52
N MET A 385 3.37 6.37 -11.91
CA MET A 385 4.23 5.98 -13.02
C MET A 385 3.70 4.71 -13.67
N SER A 386 3.74 4.61 -14.98
CA SER A 386 3.35 3.41 -15.71
C SER A 386 4.22 2.19 -15.31
N ASN A 387 3.67 0.97 -15.43
CA ASN A 387 4.48 -0.24 -15.17
C ASN A 387 5.75 -0.29 -16.04
N ARG A 388 5.66 0.16 -17.28
CA ARG A 388 6.81 0.22 -18.20
C ARG A 388 7.85 1.23 -17.74
N GLY A 389 7.41 2.40 -17.28
CA GLY A 389 8.28 3.41 -16.66
C GLY A 389 9.05 2.84 -15.47
N ARG A 390 8.34 2.22 -14.52
CA ARG A 390 8.96 1.62 -13.30
C ARG A 390 10.07 0.64 -13.63
N GLN A 391 9.85 -0.24 -14.60
CA GLN A 391 10.88 -1.22 -15.01
C GLN A 391 12.12 -0.53 -15.58
N ASN A 392 11.95 0.49 -16.41
CA ASN A 392 13.06 1.20 -17.03
C ASN A 392 13.86 2.03 -16.02
N VAL A 393 13.19 2.84 -15.20
CA VAL A 393 13.90 3.70 -14.23
C VAL A 393 14.57 2.88 -13.13
N ALA A 394 13.99 1.74 -12.72
CA ALA A 394 14.61 0.84 -11.74
C ALA A 394 15.81 0.10 -12.34
N SER A 395 15.72 -0.37 -13.59
CA SER A 395 16.84 -0.99 -14.28
C SER A 395 17.99 -0.01 -14.51
N TYR A 396 17.70 1.22 -14.91
CA TYR A 396 18.69 2.27 -15.05
C TYR A 396 19.39 2.54 -13.72
N PHE A 397 18.64 2.70 -12.63
CA PHE A 397 19.17 2.95 -11.29
C PHE A 397 20.11 1.84 -10.81
N ALA A 398 19.64 0.59 -10.89
CA ALA A 398 20.36 -0.56 -10.32
C ALA A 398 21.43 -1.14 -11.24
N LYS A 399 21.25 -1.07 -12.59
CA LYS A 399 22.12 -1.78 -13.56
C LYS A 399 22.99 -0.86 -14.40
N GLU A 400 22.66 0.44 -14.54
CA GLU A 400 23.50 1.44 -15.22
C GLU A 400 24.26 2.27 -14.21
N LEU A 401 23.53 2.85 -13.22
CA LEU A 401 24.14 3.69 -12.20
C LEU A 401 24.76 2.88 -11.06
N LEU A 402 24.51 1.59 -10.98
CA LEU A 402 24.98 0.64 -9.95
C LEU A 402 24.68 1.11 -8.51
N LEU A 403 23.60 1.88 -8.33
CA LEU A 403 23.22 2.43 -7.02
C LEU A 403 22.45 1.40 -6.17
N ASP A 404 22.57 1.50 -4.86
CA ASP A 404 21.82 0.66 -3.91
C ASP A 404 20.32 0.71 -4.21
N TRP A 405 19.79 -0.37 -4.77
CA TRP A 405 18.41 -0.49 -5.23
C TRP A 405 17.37 -0.16 -4.15
N ARG A 406 17.73 -0.30 -2.85
CA ARG A 406 16.85 -0.01 -1.72
C ARG A 406 16.55 1.49 -1.60
N ILE A 407 17.44 2.37 -2.07
CA ILE A 407 17.19 3.81 -2.14
C ILE A 407 16.04 4.08 -3.12
N GLY A 408 16.12 3.46 -4.32
CA GLY A 408 15.05 3.58 -5.31
C GLY A 408 13.72 2.98 -4.82
N ALA A 409 13.78 1.82 -4.13
CA ALA A 409 12.59 1.21 -3.52
C ALA A 409 11.95 2.12 -2.46
N ALA A 410 12.74 2.76 -1.61
CA ALA A 410 12.26 3.72 -0.61
C ALA A 410 11.72 5.00 -1.24
N TYR A 411 12.31 5.48 -2.34
CA TYR A 411 11.77 6.63 -3.07
C TYR A 411 10.41 6.30 -3.72
N PHE A 412 10.24 5.09 -4.25
CA PHE A 412 8.95 4.61 -4.73
C PHE A 412 7.92 4.47 -3.60
N GLU A 413 8.34 4.01 -2.42
CA GLU A 413 7.51 4.00 -1.22
C GLU A 413 7.00 5.40 -0.87
N SER A 414 7.90 6.39 -0.93
CA SER A 414 7.56 7.78 -0.67
C SER A 414 6.49 8.30 -1.63
N MET A 415 6.70 8.10 -2.93
CA MET A 415 5.99 8.82 -3.98
C MET A 415 4.73 8.12 -4.50
N LEU A 416 4.75 6.78 -4.64
CA LEU A 416 3.70 6.06 -5.36
C LEU A 416 2.38 6.00 -4.58
N VAL A 417 1.29 6.45 -5.19
CA VAL A 417 -0.08 6.31 -4.64
C VAL A 417 -0.50 4.85 -4.46
N ASP A 418 0.09 3.95 -5.24
CA ASP A 418 -0.17 2.51 -5.22
C ASP A 418 0.95 1.71 -4.56
N TYR A 419 1.69 2.32 -3.63
CA TYR A 419 2.72 1.60 -2.90
C TYR A 419 2.13 0.40 -2.14
N ASP A 420 2.64 -0.78 -2.45
CA ASP A 420 2.44 -2.04 -1.72
C ASP A 420 3.83 -2.61 -1.45
N VAL A 421 4.15 -2.86 -0.19
CA VAL A 421 5.50 -3.26 0.23
C VAL A 421 5.99 -4.51 -0.50
N HIS A 422 5.12 -5.50 -0.68
CA HIS A 422 5.47 -6.77 -1.30
C HIS A 422 5.76 -6.62 -2.80
N SER A 423 4.88 -5.91 -3.50
CA SER A 423 5.02 -5.62 -4.93
C SER A 423 6.21 -4.70 -5.19
N ASN A 424 6.43 -3.69 -4.35
CA ASN A 424 7.52 -2.74 -4.51
C ASN A 424 8.88 -3.44 -4.34
N TYR A 425 9.12 -4.02 -3.17
CA TYR A 425 10.40 -4.68 -2.89
C TYR A 425 10.62 -5.92 -3.77
N GLY A 426 9.55 -6.68 -4.07
CA GLY A 426 9.61 -7.81 -4.99
C GLY A 426 10.07 -7.41 -6.39
N ASN A 427 9.49 -6.35 -6.98
CA ASN A 427 9.89 -5.86 -8.30
C ASN A 427 11.28 -5.22 -8.29
N TRP A 428 11.66 -4.47 -7.25
CA TRP A 428 12.99 -3.90 -7.14
C TRP A 428 14.08 -4.97 -7.06
N MET A 429 13.89 -6.00 -6.21
CA MET A 429 14.81 -7.14 -6.15
C MET A 429 14.89 -7.88 -7.50
N TYR A 430 13.73 -8.04 -8.17
CA TYR A 430 13.64 -8.69 -9.47
C TYR A 430 14.51 -7.97 -10.51
N VAL A 431 14.41 -6.65 -10.60
CA VAL A 431 15.17 -5.82 -11.54
C VAL A 431 16.64 -5.69 -11.13
N ALA A 432 16.92 -5.59 -9.82
CA ALA A 432 18.29 -5.49 -9.30
C ALA A 432 19.10 -6.80 -9.47
N GLY A 433 18.42 -7.92 -9.76
CA GLY A 433 19.09 -9.23 -9.94
C GLY A 433 19.37 -9.98 -8.64
N VAL A 434 18.80 -9.52 -7.53
CA VAL A 434 18.90 -10.14 -6.19
C VAL A 434 17.60 -10.87 -5.77
N GLY A 435 16.62 -10.89 -6.67
CA GLY A 435 15.31 -11.53 -6.50
C GLY A 435 15.04 -12.66 -7.47
N ASN A 436 13.78 -12.91 -7.78
CA ASN A 436 13.29 -14.11 -8.49
C ASN A 436 13.43 -14.06 -10.03
N ASP A 437 14.14 -13.08 -10.64
CA ASP A 437 14.39 -13.11 -12.08
C ASP A 437 15.50 -14.13 -12.41
N PRO A 438 15.16 -15.23 -13.11
CA PRO A 438 16.15 -16.24 -13.46
C PRO A 438 17.17 -15.76 -14.51
N ARG A 439 16.94 -14.61 -15.15
CA ARG A 439 17.71 -14.10 -16.28
C ARG A 439 18.61 -12.92 -15.99
N ASP A 440 18.49 -12.31 -14.80
CA ASP A 440 19.24 -11.09 -14.40
C ASP A 440 19.27 -10.01 -15.50
N ARG A 441 18.09 -9.61 -15.95
CA ARG A 441 17.91 -8.74 -17.12
C ARG A 441 18.34 -7.30 -16.86
N LYS A 442 18.98 -6.69 -17.87
CA LYS A 442 19.20 -5.26 -17.99
C LYS A 442 18.31 -4.71 -19.12
N PHE A 443 17.54 -3.68 -18.85
CA PHE A 443 16.73 -3.05 -19.88
C PHE A 443 17.57 -2.05 -20.68
N ASN A 444 17.52 -2.13 -22.00
CA ASN A 444 18.03 -1.08 -22.86
C ASN A 444 16.99 0.04 -22.92
N VAL A 445 17.22 1.11 -22.17
CA VAL A 445 16.27 2.22 -22.00
C VAL A 445 15.94 2.91 -23.33
N ARG A 446 16.91 3.04 -24.25
CA ARG A 446 16.70 3.67 -25.57
C ARG A 446 15.79 2.84 -26.46
N LEU A 447 16.04 1.55 -26.57
CA LEU A 447 15.15 0.64 -27.29
C LEU A 447 13.74 0.57 -26.66
N GLN A 448 13.63 0.72 -25.34
CA GLN A 448 12.32 0.78 -24.69
C GLN A 448 11.61 2.11 -25.01
N ALA A 449 12.32 3.23 -25.06
CA ALA A 449 11.78 4.51 -25.48
C ALA A 449 11.29 4.47 -26.93
N GLU A 450 12.10 3.96 -27.86
CA GLU A 450 11.72 3.76 -29.27
C GLU A 450 10.45 2.91 -29.40
N ARG A 451 10.33 1.84 -28.61
CA ARG A 451 9.19 0.92 -28.70
C ARG A 451 7.89 1.45 -28.10
N TYR A 452 7.96 2.22 -27.01
CA TYR A 452 6.78 2.61 -26.23
C TYR A 452 6.45 4.11 -26.31
N ASP A 453 7.36 4.92 -26.80
CA ASP A 453 7.23 6.36 -27.04
C ASP A 453 7.91 6.76 -28.37
N GLU A 454 7.67 6.00 -29.43
CA GLU A 454 8.29 6.13 -30.76
C GLU A 454 8.31 7.59 -31.27
N ALA A 455 7.17 8.27 -31.14
CA ALA A 455 7.05 9.68 -31.50
C ALA A 455 7.60 10.65 -30.45
N GLY A 456 8.16 10.18 -29.34
CA GLY A 456 8.69 11.01 -28.25
C GLY A 456 7.64 11.88 -27.55
N LYS A 457 6.36 11.55 -27.67
CA LYS A 457 5.25 12.36 -27.12
C LYS A 457 5.28 12.42 -25.61
N PHE A 458 5.51 11.28 -24.94
CA PHE A 458 5.61 11.19 -23.49
C PHE A 458 6.82 11.94 -22.97
N GLN A 459 7.98 11.77 -23.59
CA GLN A 459 9.20 12.48 -23.23
C GLN A 459 9.03 13.99 -23.39
N ARG A 460 8.46 14.47 -24.50
CA ARG A 460 8.20 15.91 -24.66
C ARG A 460 7.22 16.44 -23.61
N MET A 461 6.17 15.69 -23.29
CA MET A 461 5.17 16.09 -22.31
C MET A 461 5.76 16.36 -20.92
N TRP A 462 6.75 15.58 -20.50
CA TRP A 462 7.28 15.66 -19.14
C TRP A 462 8.63 16.39 -19.05
N ASN A 463 9.46 16.38 -20.11
CA ASN A 463 10.78 17.02 -20.11
C ASN A 463 10.74 18.50 -20.54
N GLN A 464 9.62 18.97 -21.06
CA GLN A 464 9.49 20.40 -21.38
C GLN A 464 9.45 21.21 -20.09
N LYS A 465 10.37 22.20 -19.99
CA LYS A 465 10.25 23.24 -18.96
C LYS A 465 8.99 24.05 -19.27
N THR A 466 8.11 24.21 -18.30
CA THR A 466 7.05 25.20 -18.42
C THR A 466 7.69 26.60 -18.41
N LEU A 467 7.09 27.55 -19.13
CA LEU A 467 7.58 28.95 -19.21
C LEU A 467 7.69 29.64 -17.82
N PHE A 468 7.28 28.95 -16.75
CA PHE A 468 7.24 29.44 -15.36
C PHE A 468 8.10 28.61 -14.39
N GLU A 469 8.93 27.68 -14.87
CA GLU A 469 9.98 26.97 -14.11
C GLU A 469 11.42 27.48 -14.55
#